data_f8177fb281fb1cefc6261b33737b8e17
#
_entry.id   f8177fb281fb1cefc6261b33737b8e17
#
_cell.length_a   1.000
_cell.length_b   1.000
_cell.length_c   1.000
_cell.angle_alpha   90.00
_cell.angle_beta   90.00
_cell.angle_gamma   90.00
#
_symmetry.space_group_name_H-M   'P 1'
#
loop_
_entity.id
_entity.type
_entity.pdbx_description
1 polymer ?
#
loop_
_entity_poly.entity_id
_entity_poly.type
_entity_poly.pdbx_seq_one_letter_code
_entity_poly.pdbx_strand_id
1 'polypeptide(L)'
;MYIIFAYLYVITAMSLVETPERSSMLGAIIGDMAGSIYEFKNIKSRDFEFLSEACEPTDDSILTCAIARALIDVKGRGTHLQRATVYRMKEYFLCNPLPLGGFGGKFFNWAIYNLEEPYGSWGNGAAMRISPVAYVGNSEMEVKLLSQIITGTTHDDPEGLKGGEVTALAVFKALHGATKEEIQEMVRSYYPGEYSVEELHKTYKFEPSCQKTVPEGMQCFFESEDYESAIRNVMYIGGDCDTLGAIVGAVAGAYYGIPEWIQEKALSMMPDYMVEDYEDFKAMYMDK
;
A
#
# COMPACT_ATOMS: atom_id res chain seq x y z
N MET A 1 -32.64 29.91 -28.79
CA MET A 1 -31.14 30.09 -28.81
C MET A 1 -30.53 30.01 -27.43
N TYR A 2 -31.09 30.60 -26.39
CA TYR A 2 -30.54 30.55 -25.00
C TYR A 2 -30.56 29.17 -24.31
N ILE A 3 -31.49 28.29 -24.66
CA ILE A 3 -31.63 26.95 -24.04
C ILE A 3 -30.52 26.00 -24.51
N ILE A 4 -30.05 26.12 -25.76
CA ILE A 4 -29.00 25.28 -26.34
C ILE A 4 -27.63 25.66 -25.76
N PHE A 5 -27.37 26.93 -25.46
CA PHE A 5 -26.14 27.38 -24.82
C PHE A 5 -26.06 26.93 -23.34
N ALA A 6 -27.17 26.92 -22.61
CA ALA A 6 -27.19 26.40 -21.23
C ALA A 6 -26.95 24.89 -21.17
N TYR A 7 -27.46 24.13 -22.13
CA TYR A 7 -27.26 22.67 -22.22
C TYR A 7 -25.82 22.32 -22.59
N LEU A 8 -25.20 23.08 -23.50
CA LEU A 8 -23.78 22.93 -23.86
C LEU A 8 -22.86 23.32 -22.69
N TYR A 9 -23.21 24.33 -21.91
CA TYR A 9 -22.42 24.74 -20.74
C TYR A 9 -22.50 23.70 -19.60
N VAL A 10 -23.66 23.06 -19.40
CA VAL A 10 -23.85 21.98 -18.42
C VAL A 10 -23.09 20.72 -18.87
N ILE A 11 -23.11 20.39 -20.17
CA ILE A 11 -22.37 19.20 -20.69
C ILE A 11 -20.85 19.44 -20.62
N THR A 12 -20.35 20.67 -20.93
CA THR A 12 -18.92 21.01 -20.79
C THR A 12 -18.49 21.11 -19.32
N ALA A 13 -19.35 21.55 -18.42
CA ALA A 13 -19.05 21.55 -16.99
C ALA A 13 -19.08 20.14 -16.35
N MET A 14 -19.89 19.22 -16.89
CA MET A 14 -19.89 17.81 -16.45
C MET A 14 -18.73 16.99 -17.05
N SER A 15 -18.04 17.47 -18.10
CA SER A 15 -16.91 16.77 -18.72
C SER A 15 -15.53 17.12 -18.10
N LEU A 16 -15.47 17.90 -17.02
CA LEU A 16 -14.25 18.34 -16.36
C LEU A 16 -14.15 17.88 -14.89
N VAL A 17 -14.91 16.87 -14.48
CA VAL A 17 -14.55 16.11 -13.29
C VAL A 17 -13.52 15.07 -13.75
N GLU A 18 -12.26 15.44 -13.73
CA GLU A 18 -11.18 14.48 -13.92
C GLU A 18 -11.36 13.37 -12.87
N THR A 19 -11.48 12.15 -13.35
CA THR A 19 -11.53 11.01 -12.41
C THR A 19 -10.17 10.93 -11.73
N PRO A 20 -10.13 10.83 -10.39
CA PRO A 20 -8.87 10.77 -9.66
C PRO A 20 -7.97 9.66 -10.20
N GLU A 21 -6.68 9.94 -10.33
CA GLU A 21 -5.71 8.95 -10.80
C GLU A 21 -5.66 7.77 -9.85
N ARG A 22 -5.84 6.57 -10.39
CA ARG A 22 -5.78 5.33 -9.62
C ARG A 22 -4.33 4.89 -9.48
N SER A 23 -3.80 4.93 -8.29
CA SER A 23 -2.44 4.47 -8.00
C SER A 23 -2.37 3.76 -6.65
N SER A 24 -2.10 2.45 -6.67
CA SER A 24 -1.88 1.70 -5.44
C SER A 24 -0.50 1.97 -4.84
N MET A 25 0.54 2.14 -5.67
CA MET A 25 1.90 2.41 -5.16
C MET A 25 1.95 3.76 -4.46
N LEU A 26 1.47 4.83 -5.11
CA LEU A 26 1.42 6.15 -4.48
C LEU A 26 0.46 6.15 -3.28
N GLY A 27 -0.67 5.43 -3.40
CA GLY A 27 -1.60 5.28 -2.28
C GLY A 27 -0.98 4.59 -1.06
N ALA A 28 -0.13 3.59 -1.25
CA ALA A 28 0.62 2.95 -0.17
C ALA A 28 1.58 3.95 0.49
N ILE A 29 2.37 4.67 -0.29
CA ILE A 29 3.34 5.67 0.20
C ILE A 29 2.63 6.79 0.98
N ILE A 30 1.53 7.32 0.46
CA ILE A 30 0.75 8.36 1.14
C ILE A 30 0.16 7.83 2.46
N GLY A 31 -0.33 6.60 2.46
CA GLY A 31 -0.89 5.97 3.66
C GLY A 31 0.15 5.77 4.75
N ASP A 32 1.34 5.29 4.38
CA ASP A 32 2.52 5.18 5.23
C ASP A 32 2.88 6.56 5.82
N MET A 33 3.13 7.55 4.96
CA MET A 33 3.49 8.91 5.39
C MET A 33 2.46 9.50 6.36
N ALA A 34 1.15 9.35 6.07
CA ALA A 34 0.10 9.86 6.94
C ALA A 34 0.09 9.19 8.32
N GLY A 35 0.50 7.91 8.39
CA GLY A 35 0.59 7.12 9.61
C GLY A 35 1.89 7.32 10.39
N SER A 36 2.96 7.72 9.73
CA SER A 36 4.35 7.69 10.23
C SER A 36 4.56 8.32 11.60
N ILE A 37 3.93 9.47 11.87
CA ILE A 37 4.04 10.18 13.16
C ILE A 37 3.13 9.61 14.25
N TYR A 38 2.24 8.68 13.90
CA TYR A 38 1.24 8.11 14.79
C TYR A 38 1.50 6.65 15.16
N GLU A 39 2.52 5.98 14.60
CA GLU A 39 2.88 4.59 14.85
C GLU A 39 2.97 4.28 16.34
N PHE A 40 3.83 4.98 17.07
CA PHE A 40 4.04 4.78 18.52
C PHE A 40 3.22 5.74 19.39
N LYS A 41 2.57 6.73 18.81
CA LYS A 41 1.75 7.72 19.49
C LYS A 41 0.41 7.88 18.79
N ASN A 42 -0.40 6.83 18.90
CA ASN A 42 -1.69 6.78 18.24
C ASN A 42 -2.59 7.98 18.61
N ILE A 43 -3.13 8.64 17.60
CA ILE A 43 -4.07 9.75 17.78
C ILE A 43 -5.49 9.25 18.10
N LYS A 44 -5.89 8.10 17.56
CA LYS A 44 -7.23 7.50 17.66
C LYS A 44 -8.36 8.49 17.34
N SER A 45 -8.20 9.24 16.26
CA SER A 45 -9.14 10.27 15.79
C SER A 45 -9.17 10.32 14.28
N ARG A 46 -10.34 10.64 13.71
CA ARG A 46 -10.47 11.01 12.29
C ARG A 46 -10.15 12.48 12.03
N ASP A 47 -10.07 13.30 13.08
CA ASP A 47 -9.76 14.72 13.00
C ASP A 47 -8.27 14.95 13.27
N PHE A 48 -7.51 15.08 12.18
CA PHE A 48 -6.08 15.39 12.18
C PHE A 48 -5.69 16.08 10.86
N GLU A 49 -4.56 16.77 10.87
CA GLU A 49 -3.97 17.36 9.67
C GLU A 49 -3.41 16.25 8.77
N PHE A 50 -4.01 16.09 7.58
CA PHE A 50 -3.59 15.09 6.61
C PHE A 50 -2.25 15.48 5.99
N LEU A 51 -1.22 14.62 6.11
CA LEU A 51 0.16 14.89 5.66
C LEU A 51 0.72 16.21 6.25
N SER A 52 0.81 16.31 7.59
CA SER A 52 1.50 17.44 8.23
C SER A 52 3.00 17.47 7.83
N GLU A 53 3.68 18.60 8.03
CA GLU A 53 5.10 18.75 7.72
C GLU A 53 6.03 17.78 8.48
N ALA A 54 5.52 17.14 9.55
CA ALA A 54 6.26 16.14 10.32
C ALA A 54 6.15 14.72 9.74
N CYS A 55 5.24 14.49 8.79
CA CYS A 55 5.07 13.20 8.13
C CYS A 55 6.21 12.96 7.15
N GLU A 56 6.77 11.75 7.17
CA GLU A 56 7.82 11.33 6.23
C GLU A 56 7.65 9.85 5.86
N PRO A 57 8.18 9.40 4.71
CA PRO A 57 8.17 7.99 4.36
C PRO A 57 8.94 7.14 5.35
N THR A 58 8.39 5.96 5.72
CA THR A 58 9.05 4.99 6.60
C THR A 58 9.64 3.82 5.79
N ASP A 59 10.00 2.72 6.48
CA ASP A 59 10.47 1.51 5.81
C ASP A 59 9.39 0.87 4.91
N ASP A 60 8.12 1.13 5.15
CA ASP A 60 7.01 0.72 4.29
C ASP A 60 7.15 1.28 2.87
N SER A 61 7.31 2.59 2.74
CA SER A 61 7.52 3.26 1.44
C SER A 61 8.86 2.90 0.81
N ILE A 62 9.94 2.87 1.61
CA ILE A 62 11.28 2.51 1.15
C ILE A 62 11.26 1.13 0.51
N LEU A 63 10.65 0.15 1.18
CA LEU A 63 10.59 -1.22 0.66
C LEU A 63 9.56 -1.37 -0.47
N THR A 64 8.49 -0.57 -0.51
CA THR A 64 7.58 -0.50 -1.66
C THR A 64 8.33 -0.06 -2.93
N CYS A 65 9.14 1.00 -2.84
CA CYS A 65 10.00 1.45 -3.94
C CYS A 65 11.04 0.39 -4.33
N ALA A 66 11.64 -0.31 -3.37
CA ALA A 66 12.57 -1.40 -3.64
C ALA A 66 11.91 -2.55 -4.44
N ILE A 67 10.65 -2.91 -4.11
CA ILE A 67 9.89 -3.91 -4.87
C ILE A 67 9.55 -3.40 -6.28
N ALA A 68 9.09 -2.16 -6.41
CA ALA A 68 8.80 -1.55 -7.71
C ALA A 68 10.06 -1.57 -8.61
N ARG A 69 11.21 -1.17 -8.08
CA ARG A 69 12.48 -1.19 -8.80
C ARG A 69 12.92 -2.60 -9.20
N ALA A 70 12.77 -3.59 -8.32
CA ALA A 70 13.04 -4.99 -8.65
C ALA A 70 12.18 -5.50 -9.80
N LEU A 71 10.89 -5.13 -9.83
CA LEU A 71 9.97 -5.48 -10.93
C LEU A 71 10.35 -4.79 -12.25
N ILE A 72 10.79 -3.53 -12.22
CA ILE A 72 11.31 -2.80 -13.38
C ILE A 72 12.53 -3.51 -13.94
N ASP A 73 13.51 -3.85 -13.11
CA ASP A 73 14.78 -4.47 -13.53
C ASP A 73 14.57 -5.77 -14.31
N VAL A 74 13.63 -6.59 -13.88
CA VAL A 74 13.34 -7.88 -14.53
C VAL A 74 12.13 -7.81 -15.47
N LYS A 75 11.61 -6.59 -15.77
CA LYS A 75 10.43 -6.36 -16.61
C LYS A 75 9.21 -7.19 -16.15
N GLY A 76 9.03 -7.25 -14.83
CA GLY A 76 7.92 -7.95 -14.18
C GLY A 76 7.97 -9.47 -14.25
N ARG A 77 8.93 -10.09 -14.96
CA ARG A 77 8.95 -11.54 -15.21
C ARG A 77 10.36 -12.09 -15.15
N GLY A 78 10.46 -13.35 -14.82
CA GLY A 78 11.65 -14.13 -15.02
C GLY A 78 12.19 -14.83 -13.80
N THR A 79 13.16 -15.72 -14.04
CA THR A 79 13.85 -16.55 -13.03
C THR A 79 14.69 -15.72 -12.05
N HIS A 80 14.83 -14.41 -12.28
CA HIS A 80 15.69 -13.53 -11.48
C HIS A 80 14.92 -12.62 -10.51
N LEU A 81 13.57 -12.67 -10.49
CA LEU A 81 12.76 -11.76 -9.66
C LEU A 81 13.10 -11.87 -8.17
N GLN A 82 13.19 -13.08 -7.63
CA GLN A 82 13.59 -13.28 -6.23
C GLN A 82 14.94 -12.62 -5.92
N ARG A 83 15.92 -12.83 -6.78
CA ARG A 83 17.27 -12.27 -6.61
C ARG A 83 17.28 -10.74 -6.73
N ALA A 84 16.56 -10.19 -7.70
CA ALA A 84 16.40 -8.74 -7.85
C ALA A 84 15.72 -8.13 -6.62
N THR A 85 14.69 -8.79 -6.08
CA THR A 85 14.00 -8.37 -4.85
C THR A 85 14.96 -8.31 -3.66
N VAL A 86 15.71 -9.38 -3.42
CA VAL A 86 16.74 -9.43 -2.34
C VAL A 86 17.76 -8.31 -2.51
N TYR A 87 18.29 -8.14 -3.72
CA TYR A 87 19.26 -7.10 -4.02
C TYR A 87 18.72 -5.71 -3.75
N ARG A 88 17.54 -5.37 -4.31
CA ARG A 88 16.95 -4.04 -4.16
C ARG A 88 16.54 -3.73 -2.73
N MET A 89 15.95 -4.65 -2.01
CA MET A 89 15.61 -4.42 -0.60
C MET A 89 16.85 -4.10 0.25
N LYS A 90 17.98 -4.79 0.02
CA LYS A 90 19.23 -4.51 0.73
C LYS A 90 19.85 -3.20 0.31
N GLU A 91 19.84 -2.88 -0.98
CA GLU A 91 20.33 -1.62 -1.50
C GLU A 91 19.57 -0.44 -0.89
N TYR A 92 18.23 -0.48 -0.88
CA TYR A 92 17.40 0.57 -0.30
C TYR A 92 17.58 0.68 1.22
N PHE A 93 17.73 -0.43 1.91
CA PHE A 93 18.09 -0.44 3.33
C PHE A 93 19.43 0.28 3.58
N LEU A 94 20.47 0.00 2.79
CA LEU A 94 21.78 0.62 2.96
C LEU A 94 21.78 2.12 2.64
N CYS A 95 20.94 2.55 1.68
CA CYS A 95 20.77 3.96 1.35
C CYS A 95 19.93 4.73 2.38
N ASN A 96 19.07 4.02 3.14
CA ASN A 96 18.14 4.61 4.10
C ASN A 96 18.22 3.86 5.45
N PRO A 97 19.35 3.90 6.17
CA PRO A 97 19.58 3.00 7.30
C PRO A 97 18.76 3.33 8.56
N LEU A 98 18.23 4.54 8.66
CA LEU A 98 17.54 5.05 9.86
C LEU A 98 16.28 5.86 9.47
N PRO A 99 15.26 5.23 8.84
CA PRO A 99 14.00 5.91 8.61
C PRO A 99 13.25 6.14 9.93
N LEU A 100 12.24 6.99 9.91
CA LEU A 100 11.31 7.13 11.04
C LEU A 100 10.70 5.75 11.34
N GLY A 101 10.52 5.39 12.61
CA GLY A 101 10.08 4.06 13.04
C GLY A 101 11.15 2.98 12.97
N GLY A 102 12.04 3.05 11.98
CA GLY A 102 13.12 2.08 11.75
C GLY A 102 12.63 0.81 11.06
N PHE A 103 13.55 -0.04 10.65
CA PHE A 103 13.22 -1.35 10.08
C PHE A 103 12.94 -2.38 11.18
N GLY A 104 12.02 -3.29 10.93
CA GLY A 104 11.79 -4.43 11.82
C GLY A 104 13.08 -5.22 12.11
N GLY A 105 13.32 -5.59 13.38
CA GLY A 105 14.61 -6.12 13.82
C GLY A 105 15.10 -7.37 13.08
N LYS A 106 14.21 -8.28 12.64
CA LYS A 106 14.59 -9.44 11.82
C LYS A 106 15.04 -9.00 10.43
N PHE A 107 14.34 -8.04 9.80
CA PHE A 107 14.72 -7.49 8.51
C PHE A 107 16.06 -6.77 8.60
N PHE A 108 16.26 -5.93 9.63
CA PHE A 108 17.51 -5.23 9.87
C PHE A 108 18.69 -6.21 9.92
N ASN A 109 18.57 -7.28 10.71
CA ASN A 109 19.63 -8.30 10.81
C ASN A 109 19.85 -9.03 9.48
N TRP A 110 18.79 -9.36 8.76
CA TRP A 110 18.86 -10.01 7.46
C TRP A 110 19.60 -9.14 6.44
N ALA A 111 19.33 -7.85 6.42
CA ALA A 111 19.96 -6.92 5.49
C ALA A 111 21.40 -6.60 5.87
N ILE A 112 21.68 -6.25 7.14
CA ILE A 112 23.02 -5.81 7.59
C ILE A 112 24.05 -6.94 7.56
N TYR A 113 23.63 -8.18 7.87
CA TYR A 113 24.50 -9.36 7.79
C TYR A 113 24.51 -10.01 6.40
N ASN A 114 23.85 -9.39 5.44
CA ASN A 114 23.77 -9.85 4.05
C ASN A 114 23.29 -11.30 3.90
N LEU A 115 22.30 -11.71 4.70
CA LEU A 115 21.75 -13.06 4.65
C LEU A 115 20.90 -13.20 3.37
N GLU A 116 20.89 -14.38 2.74
CA GLU A 116 20.12 -14.63 1.50
C GLU A 116 18.82 -15.42 1.76
N GLU A 117 18.85 -16.26 2.79
CA GLU A 117 17.70 -17.10 3.13
C GLU A 117 16.61 -16.30 3.88
N PRO A 118 15.34 -16.64 3.68
CA PRO A 118 14.26 -16.06 4.45
C PRO A 118 14.40 -16.41 5.94
N TYR A 119 13.72 -15.65 6.79
CA TYR A 119 13.87 -15.77 8.25
C TYR A 119 12.55 -16.14 8.97
N GLY A 120 11.62 -16.80 8.27
CA GLY A 120 10.36 -17.31 8.84
C GLY A 120 9.48 -16.20 9.43
N SER A 121 9.39 -15.06 8.76
CA SER A 121 8.55 -13.96 9.25
C SER A 121 7.09 -14.18 8.88
N TRP A 122 6.22 -13.87 9.83
CA TRP A 122 4.77 -13.77 9.68
C TRP A 122 4.28 -12.30 9.79
N GLY A 123 5.24 -11.38 9.85
CA GLY A 123 4.98 -9.95 10.07
C GLY A 123 4.28 -9.26 8.91
N ASN A 124 3.63 -8.14 9.22
CA ASN A 124 2.91 -7.29 8.27
C ASN A 124 3.81 -6.63 7.21
N GLY A 125 5.12 -6.62 7.41
CA GLY A 125 6.13 -6.25 6.41
C GLY A 125 6.03 -6.99 5.07
N ALA A 126 5.34 -8.15 5.03
CA ALA A 126 4.98 -8.83 3.79
C ALA A 126 3.91 -8.07 3.00
N ALA A 127 2.90 -7.55 3.69
CA ALA A 127 1.72 -6.92 3.09
C ALA A 127 1.95 -5.44 2.73
N MET A 128 2.68 -4.70 3.55
CA MET A 128 2.87 -3.26 3.42
C MET A 128 3.48 -2.83 2.08
N ARG A 129 4.40 -3.62 1.54
CA ARG A 129 5.24 -3.29 0.38
C ARG A 129 4.85 -3.98 -0.93
N ILE A 130 3.81 -4.84 -0.92
CA ILE A 130 3.53 -5.75 -2.04
C ILE A 130 2.70 -5.12 -3.18
N SER A 131 2.15 -3.94 -2.96
CA SER A 131 1.21 -3.29 -3.87
C SER A 131 1.65 -3.19 -5.34
N PRO A 132 2.95 -2.97 -5.70
CA PRO A 132 3.38 -2.88 -7.10
C PRO A 132 3.12 -4.17 -7.90
N VAL A 133 3.07 -5.33 -7.26
CA VAL A 133 2.83 -6.63 -7.92
C VAL A 133 1.52 -6.66 -8.71
N ALA A 134 0.50 -5.95 -8.22
CA ALA A 134 -0.83 -5.96 -8.82
C ALA A 134 -0.90 -5.35 -10.23
N TYR A 135 0.05 -4.49 -10.60
CA TYR A 135 0.14 -3.93 -11.96
C TYR A 135 0.86 -4.83 -12.95
N VAL A 136 1.64 -5.77 -12.44
CA VAL A 136 2.52 -6.62 -13.25
C VAL A 136 1.86 -7.94 -13.63
N GLY A 137 1.06 -8.51 -12.74
CA GLY A 137 0.30 -9.72 -13.02
C GLY A 137 -0.89 -9.45 -13.93
N ASN A 138 -1.10 -10.31 -14.96
CA ASN A 138 -2.25 -10.20 -15.86
C ASN A 138 -3.45 -11.05 -15.43
N SER A 139 -3.33 -11.75 -14.32
CA SER A 139 -4.38 -12.58 -13.73
C SER A 139 -4.16 -12.74 -12.24
N GLU A 140 -5.22 -13.09 -11.50
CA GLU A 140 -5.10 -13.41 -10.06
C GLU A 140 -4.03 -14.49 -9.80
N MET A 141 -3.90 -15.49 -10.67
CA MET A 141 -2.89 -16.55 -10.57
C MET A 141 -1.47 -15.98 -10.68
N GLU A 142 -1.22 -15.09 -11.63
CA GLU A 142 0.09 -14.44 -11.77
C GLU A 142 0.41 -13.52 -10.61
N VAL A 143 -0.58 -12.74 -10.13
CA VAL A 143 -0.43 -11.89 -8.93
C VAL A 143 -0.06 -12.72 -7.70
N LYS A 144 -0.73 -13.85 -7.48
CA LYS A 144 -0.39 -14.79 -6.40
C LYS A 144 1.05 -15.29 -6.52
N LEU A 145 1.44 -15.77 -7.71
CA LEU A 145 2.79 -16.28 -7.94
C LEU A 145 3.86 -15.21 -7.70
N LEU A 146 3.67 -14.02 -8.24
CA LEU A 146 4.61 -12.90 -8.06
C LEU A 146 4.69 -12.48 -6.59
N SER A 147 3.54 -12.39 -5.91
CA SER A 147 3.49 -12.10 -4.49
C SER A 147 4.26 -13.13 -3.66
N GLN A 148 4.06 -14.43 -3.91
CA GLN A 148 4.77 -15.49 -3.20
C GLN A 148 6.29 -15.44 -3.44
N ILE A 149 6.74 -15.19 -4.67
CA ILE A 149 8.17 -15.06 -5.00
C ILE A 149 8.80 -13.89 -4.23
N ILE A 150 8.16 -12.73 -4.23
CA ILE A 150 8.67 -11.51 -3.58
C ILE A 150 8.62 -11.65 -2.07
N THR A 151 7.45 -12.02 -1.52
CA THR A 151 7.24 -12.16 -0.09
C THR A 151 8.14 -13.23 0.51
N GLY A 152 8.27 -14.37 -0.18
CA GLY A 152 9.08 -15.51 0.26
C GLY A 152 10.58 -15.24 0.37
N THR A 153 11.07 -14.08 -0.07
CA THR A 153 12.47 -13.66 0.15
C THR A 153 12.82 -13.42 1.63
N THR A 154 11.80 -13.15 2.44
CA THR A 154 11.94 -12.80 3.86
C THR A 154 10.85 -13.44 4.73
N HIS A 155 9.64 -13.54 4.22
CA HIS A 155 8.42 -13.98 4.92
C HIS A 155 7.94 -15.30 4.32
N ASP A 156 8.62 -16.39 4.66
CA ASP A 156 8.31 -17.76 4.23
C ASP A 156 7.41 -18.53 5.22
N ASP A 157 6.98 -17.88 6.30
CA ASP A 157 5.89 -18.39 7.13
C ASP A 157 4.55 -18.34 6.36
N PRO A 158 3.68 -19.35 6.48
CA PRO A 158 2.39 -19.36 5.78
C PRO A 158 1.53 -18.13 5.98
N GLU A 159 1.55 -17.51 7.16
CA GLU A 159 0.78 -16.30 7.43
C GLU A 159 1.40 -15.05 6.79
N GLY A 160 2.74 -14.97 6.72
CA GLY A 160 3.42 -13.92 5.97
C GLY A 160 3.12 -13.98 4.48
N LEU A 161 3.25 -15.16 3.87
CA LEU A 161 2.91 -15.41 2.47
C LEU A 161 1.44 -15.06 2.17
N LYS A 162 0.53 -15.49 3.04
CA LYS A 162 -0.91 -15.21 2.95
C LYS A 162 -1.21 -13.71 3.01
N GLY A 163 -0.57 -12.97 3.92
CA GLY A 163 -0.78 -11.52 4.05
C GLY A 163 -0.37 -10.75 2.80
N GLY A 164 0.80 -11.06 2.24
CA GLY A 164 1.24 -10.48 0.97
C GLY A 164 0.30 -10.83 -0.19
N GLU A 165 -0.10 -12.11 -0.30
CA GLU A 165 -1.02 -12.57 -1.36
C GLU A 165 -2.38 -11.87 -1.29
N VAL A 166 -2.99 -11.79 -0.11
CA VAL A 166 -4.32 -11.14 0.05
C VAL A 166 -4.26 -9.67 -0.28
N THR A 167 -3.22 -8.96 0.16
CA THR A 167 -3.06 -7.52 -0.14
C THR A 167 -2.87 -7.30 -1.64
N ALA A 168 -1.99 -8.05 -2.29
CA ALA A 168 -1.78 -7.95 -3.74
C ALA A 168 -3.06 -8.25 -4.54
N LEU A 169 -3.83 -9.27 -4.14
CA LEU A 169 -5.11 -9.59 -4.77
C LEU A 169 -6.17 -8.52 -4.56
N ALA A 170 -6.25 -7.92 -3.37
CA ALA A 170 -7.19 -6.84 -3.09
C ALA A 170 -6.91 -5.63 -3.99
N VAL A 171 -5.64 -5.25 -4.15
CA VAL A 171 -5.21 -4.20 -5.08
C VAL A 171 -5.54 -4.58 -6.53
N PHE A 172 -5.22 -5.80 -6.95
CA PHE A 172 -5.50 -6.26 -8.31
C PHE A 172 -7.00 -6.20 -8.63
N LYS A 173 -7.85 -6.71 -7.74
CA LYS A 173 -9.31 -6.65 -7.89
C LYS A 173 -9.83 -5.21 -7.96
N ALA A 174 -9.32 -4.33 -7.12
CA ALA A 174 -9.67 -2.91 -7.13
C ALA A 174 -9.32 -2.24 -8.47
N LEU A 175 -8.13 -2.49 -9.02
CA LEU A 175 -7.69 -1.98 -10.32
C LEU A 175 -8.57 -2.50 -11.47
N HIS A 176 -9.11 -3.72 -11.35
CA HIS A 176 -9.94 -4.37 -12.37
C HIS A 176 -11.45 -4.16 -12.15
N GLY A 177 -11.84 -3.23 -11.30
CA GLY A 177 -13.23 -2.79 -11.15
C GLY A 177 -14.12 -3.72 -10.33
N ALA A 178 -13.53 -4.59 -9.50
CA ALA A 178 -14.30 -5.37 -8.53
C ALA A 178 -15.01 -4.45 -7.52
N THR A 179 -16.19 -4.85 -7.06
CA THR A 179 -16.90 -4.12 -5.99
C THR A 179 -16.22 -4.33 -4.63
N LYS A 180 -16.55 -3.50 -3.66
CA LYS A 180 -16.07 -3.68 -2.28
C LYS A 180 -16.51 -5.02 -1.69
N GLU A 181 -17.72 -5.43 -1.99
CA GLU A 181 -18.29 -6.71 -1.54
C GLU A 181 -17.49 -7.89 -2.10
N GLU A 182 -17.12 -7.86 -3.39
CA GLU A 182 -16.28 -8.90 -4.01
C GLU A 182 -14.88 -8.95 -3.42
N ILE A 183 -14.28 -7.78 -3.13
CA ILE A 183 -12.97 -7.71 -2.45
C ILE A 183 -13.11 -8.24 -1.01
N GLN A 184 -14.17 -7.86 -0.30
CA GLN A 184 -14.41 -8.30 1.06
C GLN A 184 -14.66 -9.82 1.15
N GLU A 185 -15.41 -10.38 0.23
CA GLU A 185 -15.63 -11.83 0.14
C GLU A 185 -14.29 -12.56 -0.09
N MET A 186 -13.44 -12.06 -0.98
CA MET A 186 -12.11 -12.60 -1.20
C MET A 186 -11.27 -12.52 0.10
N VAL A 187 -11.18 -11.37 0.76
CA VAL A 187 -10.42 -11.22 2.02
C VAL A 187 -10.94 -12.18 3.10
N ARG A 188 -12.27 -12.29 3.26
CA ARG A 188 -12.90 -13.20 4.24
C ARG A 188 -12.65 -14.67 3.94
N SER A 189 -12.43 -15.06 2.70
CA SER A 189 -12.07 -16.44 2.35
C SER A 189 -10.70 -16.84 2.89
N TYR A 190 -9.78 -15.89 3.08
CA TYR A 190 -8.47 -16.09 3.69
C TYR A 190 -8.45 -15.83 5.20
N TYR A 191 -9.19 -14.82 5.64
CA TYR A 191 -9.27 -14.35 7.02
C TYR A 191 -10.74 -14.29 7.47
N PRO A 192 -11.33 -15.44 7.87
CA PRO A 192 -12.69 -15.45 8.37
C PRO A 192 -12.85 -14.59 9.61
N GLY A 193 -13.85 -13.72 9.61
CA GLY A 193 -14.17 -12.83 10.73
C GLY A 193 -15.09 -11.70 10.29
N GLU A 194 -15.71 -11.08 11.27
CA GLU A 194 -16.48 -9.85 11.10
C GLU A 194 -15.87 -8.78 11.97
N TYR A 195 -15.64 -7.62 11.40
CA TYR A 195 -15.04 -6.47 12.06
C TYR A 195 -15.88 -5.25 11.77
N SER A 196 -15.84 -4.27 12.67
CA SER A 196 -16.29 -2.91 12.38
C SER A 196 -15.24 -1.91 12.85
N VAL A 197 -15.11 -0.79 12.16
CA VAL A 197 -14.16 0.27 12.52
C VAL A 197 -14.42 0.78 13.93
N GLU A 198 -15.69 0.85 14.34
CA GLU A 198 -16.07 1.29 15.68
C GLU A 198 -15.67 0.31 16.80
N GLU A 199 -15.67 -1.00 16.53
CA GLU A 199 -15.17 -2.01 17.47
C GLU A 199 -13.64 -2.01 17.50
N LEU A 200 -13.01 -1.93 16.35
CA LEU A 200 -11.56 -1.84 16.23
C LEU A 200 -11.00 -0.60 16.92
N HIS A 201 -11.67 0.55 16.83
CA HIS A 201 -11.27 1.74 17.56
C HIS A 201 -11.10 1.49 19.09
N LYS A 202 -11.97 0.66 19.66
CA LYS A 202 -11.94 0.33 21.09
C LYS A 202 -10.94 -0.75 21.46
N THR A 203 -10.72 -1.70 20.54
CA THR A 203 -10.03 -2.96 20.86
C THR A 203 -8.67 -3.09 20.20
N TYR A 204 -8.45 -2.48 19.01
CA TYR A 204 -7.23 -2.62 18.25
C TYR A 204 -6.04 -1.95 18.94
N LYS A 205 -4.90 -2.62 18.89
CA LYS A 205 -3.63 -2.15 19.44
C LYS A 205 -2.54 -2.41 18.43
N PHE A 206 -1.33 -1.92 18.70
CA PHE A 206 -0.14 -2.23 17.90
C PHE A 206 0.00 -3.74 17.71
N GLU A 207 0.05 -4.18 16.46
CA GLU A 207 0.04 -5.59 16.08
C GLU A 207 0.87 -5.79 14.81
N PRO A 208 2.02 -6.47 14.88
CA PRO A 208 2.92 -6.61 13.74
C PRO A 208 2.61 -7.83 12.85
N SER A 209 1.54 -8.61 13.11
CA SER A 209 1.26 -9.82 12.35
C SER A 209 0.35 -9.58 11.15
N CYS A 210 0.60 -10.27 10.03
CA CYS A 210 -0.31 -10.28 8.90
C CYS A 210 -1.72 -10.73 9.26
N GLN A 211 -1.85 -11.72 10.16
CA GLN A 211 -3.12 -12.30 10.60
C GLN A 211 -4.11 -11.29 11.16
N LYS A 212 -3.58 -10.23 11.77
CA LYS A 212 -4.36 -9.17 12.40
C LYS A 212 -4.37 -7.90 11.53
N THR A 213 -3.19 -7.44 11.13
CA THR A 213 -3.04 -6.18 10.40
C THR A 213 -3.84 -6.19 9.10
N VAL A 214 -3.78 -7.29 8.32
CA VAL A 214 -4.42 -7.32 7.00
C VAL A 214 -5.95 -7.29 7.09
N PRO A 215 -6.65 -8.21 7.76
CA PRO A 215 -8.11 -8.21 7.77
C PRO A 215 -8.70 -7.00 8.51
N GLU A 216 -8.08 -6.58 9.62
CA GLU A 216 -8.56 -5.46 10.42
C GLU A 216 -8.29 -4.13 9.72
N GLY A 217 -7.14 -3.97 9.04
CA GLY A 217 -6.86 -2.82 8.17
C GLY A 217 -7.82 -2.74 6.98
N MET A 218 -8.09 -3.85 6.30
CA MET A 218 -9.04 -3.88 5.18
C MET A 218 -10.44 -3.42 5.58
N GLN A 219 -10.84 -3.59 6.84
CA GLN A 219 -12.12 -3.06 7.32
C GLN A 219 -12.19 -1.53 7.25
N CYS A 220 -11.05 -0.83 7.43
CA CYS A 220 -10.99 0.62 7.24
C CYS A 220 -11.32 1.04 5.81
N PHE A 221 -10.88 0.26 4.83
CA PHE A 221 -11.25 0.45 3.42
C PHE A 221 -12.72 0.11 3.16
N PHE A 222 -13.24 -1.00 3.68
CA PHE A 222 -14.62 -1.41 3.43
C PHE A 222 -15.65 -0.41 3.95
N GLU A 223 -15.38 0.26 5.07
CA GLU A 223 -16.25 1.29 5.67
C GLU A 223 -15.89 2.71 5.23
N SER A 224 -15.06 2.91 4.23
CA SER A 224 -14.72 4.24 3.70
C SER A 224 -15.58 4.63 2.51
N GLU A 225 -15.63 5.91 2.16
CA GLU A 225 -16.34 6.46 1.01
C GLU A 225 -15.39 6.96 -0.08
N ASP A 226 -14.15 7.28 0.30
CA ASP A 226 -13.09 7.78 -0.57
C ASP A 226 -11.69 7.41 0.01
N TYR A 227 -10.63 7.83 -0.69
CA TYR A 227 -9.26 7.59 -0.29
C TYR A 227 -8.95 8.20 1.09
N GLU A 228 -9.32 9.47 1.28
CA GLU A 228 -9.02 10.19 2.52
C GLU A 228 -9.71 9.55 3.72
N SER A 229 -10.99 9.21 3.60
CA SER A 229 -11.76 8.57 4.67
C SER A 229 -11.22 7.19 5.02
N ALA A 230 -10.65 6.44 4.06
CA ALA A 230 -9.99 5.16 4.32
C ALA A 230 -8.77 5.35 5.24
N ILE A 231 -7.91 6.33 4.95
CA ILE A 231 -6.74 6.64 5.78
C ILE A 231 -7.16 7.23 7.14
N ARG A 232 -8.21 8.06 7.18
CA ARG A 232 -8.76 8.58 8.45
C ARG A 232 -9.30 7.46 9.34
N ASN A 233 -9.90 6.41 8.78
CA ASN A 233 -10.32 5.23 9.52
C ASN A 233 -9.12 4.47 10.11
N VAL A 234 -7.98 4.38 9.40
CA VAL A 234 -6.74 3.80 9.95
C VAL A 234 -6.28 4.58 11.17
N MET A 235 -6.17 5.90 11.09
CA MET A 235 -5.76 6.72 12.24
C MET A 235 -6.76 6.64 13.39
N TYR A 236 -8.03 6.43 13.09
CA TYR A 236 -9.08 6.27 14.09
C TYR A 236 -8.98 4.94 14.86
N ILE A 237 -8.68 3.83 14.20
CA ILE A 237 -8.44 2.56 14.91
C ILE A 237 -7.10 2.53 15.64
N GLY A 238 -6.09 3.28 15.16
CA GLY A 238 -4.74 3.32 15.72
C GLY A 238 -3.96 2.02 15.48
N GLY A 239 -2.98 1.74 16.31
CA GLY A 239 -2.09 0.58 16.17
C GLY A 239 -0.83 0.93 15.39
N ASP A 240 -0.44 0.08 14.47
CA ASP A 240 0.66 0.21 13.51
C ASP A 240 0.18 1.07 12.34
N CYS A 241 0.14 2.39 12.55
CA CYS A 241 -0.60 3.32 11.70
C CYS A 241 0.01 3.51 10.31
N ASP A 242 1.33 3.48 10.18
CA ASP A 242 2.06 3.56 8.92
C ASP A 242 1.84 2.30 8.08
N THR A 243 2.08 1.11 8.64
CA THR A 243 1.85 -0.15 7.95
C THR A 243 0.36 -0.36 7.58
N LEU A 244 -0.57 -0.07 8.51
CA LEU A 244 -2.00 -0.09 8.19
C LEU A 244 -2.33 0.91 7.07
N GLY A 245 -1.74 2.11 7.15
CA GLY A 245 -1.86 3.15 6.15
C GLY A 245 -1.36 2.70 4.78
N ALA A 246 -0.19 2.07 4.72
CA ALA A 246 0.37 1.52 3.48
C ALA A 246 -0.54 0.46 2.84
N ILE A 247 -1.03 -0.51 3.62
CA ILE A 247 -1.91 -1.59 3.15
C ILE A 247 -3.25 -1.02 2.65
N VAL A 248 -3.91 -0.22 3.48
CA VAL A 248 -5.23 0.36 3.18
C VAL A 248 -5.13 1.38 2.05
N GLY A 249 -4.11 2.23 2.09
CA GLY A 249 -3.83 3.23 1.06
C GLY A 249 -3.57 2.62 -0.31
N ALA A 250 -2.89 1.47 -0.36
CA ALA A 250 -2.70 0.74 -1.61
C ALA A 250 -4.04 0.32 -2.25
N VAL A 251 -4.95 -0.25 -1.47
CA VAL A 251 -6.25 -0.72 -1.98
C VAL A 251 -7.17 0.45 -2.28
N ALA A 252 -7.25 1.45 -1.39
CA ALA A 252 -8.07 2.64 -1.56
C ALA A 252 -7.62 3.48 -2.77
N GLY A 253 -6.30 3.66 -2.96
CA GLY A 253 -5.75 4.36 -4.12
C GLY A 253 -6.04 3.67 -5.45
N ALA A 254 -6.04 2.32 -5.46
CA ALA A 254 -6.43 1.52 -6.61
C ALA A 254 -7.94 1.58 -6.89
N TYR A 255 -8.76 1.65 -5.86
CA TYR A 255 -10.22 1.59 -5.96
C TYR A 255 -10.84 2.95 -6.29
N TYR A 256 -10.54 3.97 -5.50
CA TYR A 256 -11.13 5.31 -5.61
C TYR A 256 -10.34 6.26 -6.50
N GLY A 257 -9.04 6.02 -6.67
CA GLY A 257 -8.09 7.03 -7.07
C GLY A 257 -7.73 7.95 -5.89
N ILE A 258 -6.73 8.79 -6.09
CA ILE A 258 -6.21 9.69 -5.06
C ILE A 258 -6.55 11.14 -5.46
N PRO A 259 -7.15 11.97 -4.58
CA PRO A 259 -7.37 13.38 -4.87
C PRO A 259 -6.07 14.12 -5.25
N GLU A 260 -6.11 14.97 -6.27
CA GLU A 260 -4.94 15.67 -6.82
C GLU A 260 -4.16 16.42 -5.73
N TRP A 261 -4.84 17.15 -4.86
CA TRP A 261 -4.19 17.89 -3.77
C TRP A 261 -3.40 17.00 -2.80
N ILE A 262 -3.85 15.74 -2.59
CA ILE A 262 -3.13 14.76 -1.76
C ILE A 262 -1.88 14.29 -2.50
N GLN A 263 -2.01 13.99 -3.81
CA GLN A 263 -0.88 13.56 -4.62
C GLN A 263 0.20 14.63 -4.66
N GLU A 264 -0.15 15.89 -5.01
CA GLU A 264 0.78 17.01 -5.08
C GLU A 264 1.50 17.22 -3.74
N LYS A 265 0.76 17.21 -2.64
CA LYS A 265 1.33 17.38 -1.31
C LYS A 265 2.31 16.24 -0.98
N ALA A 266 1.93 15.00 -1.21
CA ALA A 266 2.80 13.84 -0.95
C ALA A 266 4.07 13.87 -1.81
N LEU A 267 3.94 14.08 -3.11
CA LEU A 267 5.08 14.15 -4.03
C LEU A 267 6.06 15.27 -3.63
N SER A 268 5.56 16.41 -3.11
CA SER A 268 6.41 17.51 -2.63
C SER A 268 7.18 17.18 -1.33
N MET A 269 6.74 16.16 -0.59
CA MET A 269 7.35 15.73 0.68
C MET A 269 8.23 14.49 0.52
N MET A 270 8.05 13.74 -0.57
CA MET A 270 8.84 12.54 -0.86
C MET A 270 10.28 12.89 -1.24
N PRO A 271 11.27 12.07 -0.86
CA PRO A 271 12.63 12.15 -1.40
C PRO A 271 12.65 11.97 -2.94
N ASP A 272 13.53 12.69 -3.63
CA ASP A 272 13.64 12.68 -5.09
C ASP A 272 13.71 11.27 -5.68
N TYR A 273 14.49 10.38 -5.08
CA TYR A 273 14.63 9.00 -5.57
C TYR A 273 13.31 8.20 -5.52
N MET A 274 12.44 8.47 -4.53
CA MET A 274 11.13 7.81 -4.45
C MET A 274 10.19 8.34 -5.52
N VAL A 275 10.26 9.64 -5.82
CA VAL A 275 9.50 10.24 -6.93
C VAL A 275 9.96 9.64 -8.25
N GLU A 276 11.28 9.53 -8.48
CA GLU A 276 11.85 8.89 -9.67
C GLU A 276 11.39 7.41 -9.79
N ASP A 277 11.43 6.65 -8.71
CA ASP A 277 10.96 5.25 -8.71
C ASP A 277 9.48 5.13 -9.04
N TYR A 278 8.66 6.03 -8.49
CA TYR A 278 7.23 6.07 -8.78
C TYR A 278 6.96 6.39 -10.25
N GLU A 279 7.59 7.44 -10.79
CA GLU A 279 7.41 7.85 -12.18
C GLU A 279 7.90 6.78 -13.17
N ASP A 280 9.05 6.14 -12.91
CA ASP A 280 9.54 5.04 -13.71
C ASP A 280 8.59 3.83 -13.70
N PHE A 281 8.04 3.51 -12.52
CA PHE A 281 7.08 2.42 -12.38
C PHE A 281 5.76 2.74 -13.08
N LYS A 282 5.27 3.97 -12.93
CA LYS A 282 4.08 4.48 -13.59
C LYS A 282 4.20 4.39 -15.11
N ALA A 283 5.26 4.94 -15.67
CA ALA A 283 5.53 4.90 -17.11
C ALA A 283 5.62 3.47 -17.67
N MET A 284 6.15 2.52 -16.87
CA MET A 284 6.30 1.14 -17.33
C MET A 284 5.03 0.30 -17.19
N TYR A 285 4.23 0.50 -16.13
CA TYR A 285 3.15 -0.44 -15.77
C TYR A 285 1.76 0.18 -15.62
N MET A 286 1.64 1.51 -15.39
CA MET A 286 0.36 2.13 -15.11
C MET A 286 -0.23 2.87 -16.31
N ASP A 287 0.60 3.48 -17.16
CA ASP A 287 0.19 4.28 -18.32
C ASP A 287 -0.05 3.46 -19.59
N LYS A 288 -0.55 2.22 -19.46
CA LYS A 288 -0.78 1.29 -20.59
C LYS A 288 -2.22 1.21 -21.01
#